data_7245d11194d82d4aeef437bfb8b1c4f8
#
_entry.id   7245d11194d82d4aeef437bfb8b1c4f8
#
_cell.length_a   1.000
_cell.length_b   1.000
_cell.length_c   1.000
_cell.angle_alpha   90.00
_cell.angle_beta   90.00
_cell.angle_gamma   90.00
#
_symmetry.space_group_name_H-M   'P 1'
#
loop_
_entity.id
_entity.type
_entity.pdbx_description
1 polymer ?
#
loop_
_entity_poly.entity_id
_entity_poly.type
_entity_poly.pdbx_seq_one_letter_code
_entity_poly.pdbx_strand_id
1 'polypeptide(L)'
;MSELDPILHPLNRFKICAVLNAAGAVEGAINKEMRFAAIRDKVNQSDATLSKQLSALEKEGYISRFREYGSSRGKDTVWVMLTAKGKAAFDSHLAALKTLAGQE
;
A
#
# COMPACT_ATOMS: atom_id res chain seq x y z
N MET A 1 15.39 10.28 -14.52
CA MET A 1 16.01 9.62 -13.36
C MET A 1 14.99 9.56 -12.22
N SER A 2 14.82 8.40 -11.64
CA SER A 2 13.88 8.24 -10.53
C SER A 2 14.48 8.78 -9.24
N GLU A 3 13.65 9.36 -8.40
CA GLU A 3 14.08 9.91 -7.12
C GLU A 3 13.41 9.13 -5.98
N LEU A 4 14.04 9.13 -4.81
CA LEU A 4 13.45 8.57 -3.61
C LEU A 4 12.22 9.40 -3.23
N ASP A 5 11.13 8.69 -2.92
CA ASP A 5 9.88 9.33 -2.54
C ASP A 5 9.83 9.46 -1.00
N PRO A 6 9.75 10.68 -0.46
CA PRO A 6 9.73 10.86 0.99
C PRO A 6 8.51 10.25 1.67
N ILE A 7 7.41 10.03 0.94
CA ILE A 7 6.23 9.36 1.50
C ILE A 7 6.47 7.85 1.60
N LEU A 8 7.21 7.27 0.65
CA LEU A 8 7.49 5.83 0.60
C LEU A 8 8.81 5.45 1.25
N HIS A 9 9.67 6.43 1.52
CA HIS A 9 10.98 6.18 2.15
C HIS A 9 10.84 5.51 3.54
N PRO A 10 9.91 5.92 4.42
CA PRO A 10 9.70 5.20 5.66
C PRO A 10 9.35 3.74 5.39
N LEU A 11 10.12 2.83 5.96
CA LEU A 11 10.04 1.40 5.68
C LEU A 11 8.65 0.83 5.88
N ASN A 12 7.93 1.26 6.92
CA ASN A 12 6.59 0.76 7.19
C ASN A 12 5.63 1.06 6.04
N ARG A 13 5.73 2.23 5.42
CA ARG A 13 4.89 2.59 4.28
C ARG A 13 5.34 1.87 3.01
N PHE A 14 6.65 1.77 2.82
CA PHE A 14 7.20 1.04 1.68
C PHE A 14 6.74 -0.42 1.68
N LYS A 15 6.79 -1.09 2.83
CA LYS A 15 6.35 -2.49 2.97
C LYS A 15 4.90 -2.67 2.58
N ILE A 16 4.03 -1.75 2.99
CA ILE A 16 2.60 -1.81 2.65
C ILE A 16 2.43 -1.78 1.14
N CYS A 17 3.07 -0.82 0.48
CA CYS A 17 2.95 -0.69 -0.97
C CYS A 17 3.57 -1.88 -1.70
N ALA A 18 4.67 -2.43 -1.18
CA ALA A 18 5.30 -3.62 -1.75
C ALA A 18 4.38 -4.83 -1.68
N VAL A 19 3.69 -5.02 -0.56
CA VAL A 19 2.73 -6.13 -0.38
C VAL A 19 1.54 -5.96 -1.32
N LEU A 20 0.98 -4.76 -1.42
CA LEU A 20 -0.14 -4.48 -2.33
C LEU A 20 0.28 -4.74 -3.78
N ASN A 21 1.46 -4.27 -4.15
CA ASN A 21 1.99 -4.45 -5.50
C ASN A 21 2.20 -5.94 -5.83
N ALA A 22 2.80 -6.69 -4.91
CA ALA A 22 3.07 -8.12 -5.10
C ALA A 22 1.77 -8.92 -5.23
N ALA A 23 0.72 -8.51 -4.54
CA ALA A 23 -0.58 -9.16 -4.60
C ALA A 23 -1.41 -8.73 -5.81
N GLY A 24 -0.93 -7.76 -6.59
CA GLY A 24 -1.68 -7.20 -7.70
C GLY A 24 -2.87 -6.35 -7.24
N ALA A 25 -2.85 -5.87 -5.98
CA ALA A 25 -3.92 -5.06 -5.42
C ALA A 25 -3.75 -3.61 -5.88
N VAL A 26 -4.04 -3.38 -7.13
CA VAL A 26 -3.78 -2.12 -7.84
C VAL A 26 -5.00 -1.74 -8.67
N GLU A 27 -5.30 -0.46 -8.67
CA GLU A 27 -6.32 0.12 -9.52
C GLU A 27 -5.99 -0.12 -10.99
N GLY A 28 -6.97 -0.53 -11.78
CA GLY A 28 -6.77 -0.77 -13.21
C GLY A 28 -8.08 -1.18 -13.88
N ALA A 29 -7.98 -1.86 -15.02
CA ALA A 29 -9.15 -2.34 -15.75
C ALA A 29 -10.03 -3.24 -14.87
N ILE A 30 -9.39 -4.06 -14.04
CA ILE A 30 -10.06 -4.84 -13.01
C ILE A 30 -9.38 -4.49 -11.69
N ASN A 31 -10.10 -3.82 -10.80
CA ASN A 31 -9.58 -3.48 -9.49
C ASN A 31 -9.48 -4.72 -8.63
N LYS A 32 -8.33 -4.90 -7.98
CA LYS A 32 -8.14 -5.95 -7.01
C LYS A 32 -7.72 -5.31 -5.70
N GLU A 33 -8.25 -5.80 -4.59
CA GLU A 33 -8.04 -5.21 -3.27
C GLU A 33 -7.58 -6.28 -2.30
N MET A 34 -6.92 -5.85 -1.22
CA MET A 34 -6.52 -6.71 -0.11
C MET A 34 -7.24 -6.30 1.15
N ARG A 35 -7.53 -7.26 2.01
CA ARG A 35 -8.08 -7.00 3.34
C ARG A 35 -7.01 -6.43 4.24
N PHE A 36 -7.42 -5.53 5.14
CA PHE A 36 -6.55 -4.98 6.18
C PHE A 36 -5.80 -6.09 6.92
N ALA A 37 -6.51 -7.13 7.36
CA ALA A 37 -5.90 -8.23 8.11
C ALA A 37 -4.82 -8.97 7.31
N ALA A 38 -5.02 -9.15 6.01
CA ALA A 38 -4.04 -9.80 5.16
C ALA A 38 -2.77 -8.96 5.01
N ILE A 39 -2.93 -7.65 4.90
CA ILE A 39 -1.79 -6.73 4.85
C ILE A 39 -1.04 -6.77 6.18
N ARG A 40 -1.77 -6.65 7.29
CA ARG A 40 -1.21 -6.66 8.64
C ARG A 40 -0.30 -7.88 8.85
N ASP A 41 -0.80 -9.06 8.47
CA ASP A 41 -0.07 -10.31 8.68
C ASP A 41 1.22 -10.35 7.86
N LYS A 42 1.22 -9.74 6.69
CA LYS A 42 2.40 -9.73 5.80
C LYS A 42 3.43 -8.68 6.18
N VAL A 43 3.00 -7.52 6.66
CA VAL A 43 3.94 -6.43 7.02
C VAL A 43 4.41 -6.51 8.46
N ASN A 44 3.77 -7.34 9.28
CA ASN A 44 4.12 -7.53 10.69
C ASN A 44 4.07 -6.21 11.47
N GLN A 45 2.98 -5.48 11.31
CA GLN A 45 2.73 -4.23 12.03
C GLN A 45 1.50 -4.40 12.93
N SER A 46 1.44 -3.63 14.02
CA SER A 46 0.23 -3.58 14.83
C SER A 46 -0.92 -2.93 14.06
N ASP A 47 -2.15 -3.17 14.49
CA ASP A 47 -3.34 -2.55 13.89
C ASP A 47 -3.22 -1.02 13.92
N ALA A 48 -2.77 -0.46 15.05
CA ALA A 48 -2.63 0.98 15.20
C ALA A 48 -1.58 1.55 14.25
N THR A 49 -0.42 0.90 14.14
CA THR A 49 0.64 1.32 13.24
C THR A 49 0.19 1.22 11.78
N LEU A 50 -0.39 0.09 11.41
CA LEU A 50 -0.87 -0.09 10.03
C LEU A 50 -1.92 0.96 9.67
N SER A 51 -2.90 1.17 10.55
CA SER A 51 -3.95 2.16 10.32
C SER A 51 -3.37 3.56 10.12
N LYS A 52 -2.39 3.94 10.93
CA LYS A 52 -1.71 5.23 10.82
C LYS A 52 -0.98 5.38 9.48
N GLN A 53 -0.26 4.34 9.06
CA GLN A 53 0.47 4.37 7.80
C GLN A 53 -0.47 4.38 6.59
N LEU A 54 -1.57 3.63 6.66
CA LEU A 54 -2.58 3.66 5.60
C LEU A 54 -3.20 5.05 5.47
N SER A 55 -3.46 5.73 6.59
CA SER A 55 -3.99 7.09 6.56
C SER A 55 -3.03 8.06 5.88
N ALA A 56 -1.74 7.94 6.15
CA ALA A 56 -0.72 8.77 5.50
C ALA A 56 -0.67 8.52 4.00
N LEU A 57 -0.73 7.26 3.58
CA LEU A 57 -0.71 6.88 2.16
C LEU A 57 -1.98 7.33 1.44
N GLU A 58 -3.12 7.21 2.10
CA GLU A 58 -4.39 7.63 1.54
C GLU A 58 -4.45 9.15 1.35
N LYS A 59 -3.94 9.89 2.34
CA LYS A 59 -3.87 11.35 2.27
C LYS A 59 -3.04 11.81 1.07
N GLU A 60 -1.99 11.09 0.74
CA GLU A 60 -1.14 11.39 -0.41
C GLU A 60 -1.77 10.93 -1.74
N GLY A 61 -2.84 10.17 -1.67
CA GLY A 61 -3.49 9.63 -2.87
C GLY A 61 -2.83 8.38 -3.43
N TYR A 62 -1.98 7.72 -2.64
CA TYR A 62 -1.26 6.52 -3.09
C TYR A 62 -2.06 5.24 -2.91
N ILE A 63 -3.00 5.23 -1.98
CA ILE A 63 -3.91 4.11 -1.78
C ILE A 63 -5.35 4.61 -1.69
N SER A 64 -6.28 3.70 -1.91
CA SER A 64 -7.68 3.90 -1.58
C SER A 64 -8.09 2.83 -0.59
N ARG A 65 -8.98 3.19 0.32
CA ARG A 65 -9.58 2.28 1.31
C ARG A 65 -11.08 2.27 1.13
N PHE A 66 -11.64 1.10 1.26
CA PHE A 66 -13.08 0.90 1.20
C PHE A 66 -13.49 0.04 2.40
N ARG A 67 -14.51 0.51 3.13
CA ARG A 67 -15.05 -0.24 4.24
C ARG A 67 -16.33 -0.94 3.81
N GLU A 68 -16.32 -2.27 3.91
CA GLU A 68 -17.50 -3.07 3.69
C GLU A 68 -18.12 -3.38 5.04
N TYR A 69 -19.34 -2.90 5.26
CA TYR A 69 -20.02 -3.12 6.53
C TYR A 69 -20.54 -4.54 6.59
N GLY A 70 -20.23 -5.22 7.70
CA GLY A 70 -20.73 -6.58 7.94
C GLY A 70 -22.22 -6.58 8.22
N SER A 71 -22.81 -7.78 8.16
CA SER A 71 -24.18 -7.99 8.63
C SER A 71 -24.22 -7.82 10.14
N SER A 72 -25.42 -7.88 10.75
CA SER A 72 -25.60 -7.72 12.20
C SER A 72 -24.72 -8.65 13.04
N ARG A 73 -24.18 -9.72 12.47
CA ARG A 73 -23.29 -10.67 13.14
C ARG A 73 -21.87 -10.65 12.59
N GLY A 74 -21.63 -9.92 11.48
CA GLY A 74 -20.33 -9.86 10.83
C GLY A 74 -19.57 -8.62 11.22
N LYS A 75 -18.25 -8.71 11.18
CA LYS A 75 -17.37 -7.55 11.37
C LYS A 75 -17.21 -6.82 10.07
N ASP A 76 -16.99 -5.50 10.16
CA ASP A 76 -16.65 -4.71 8.99
C ASP A 76 -15.30 -5.18 8.43
N THR A 77 -15.18 -5.12 7.11
CA THR A 77 -13.96 -5.44 6.42
C THR A 77 -13.43 -4.17 5.75
N VAL A 78 -12.15 -3.90 5.92
CA VAL A 78 -11.49 -2.79 5.25
C VAL A 78 -10.65 -3.37 4.10
N TRP A 79 -10.91 -2.87 2.90
CA TRP A 79 -10.23 -3.26 1.68
C TRP A 79 -9.30 -2.14 1.23
N VAL A 80 -8.13 -2.50 0.74
CA VAL A 80 -7.09 -1.54 0.37
C VAL A 80 -6.51 -1.90 -1.00
N MET A 81 -6.23 -0.89 -1.81
CA MET A 81 -5.49 -1.08 -3.05
C MET A 81 -4.62 0.13 -3.34
N LEU A 82 -3.57 -0.07 -4.12
CA LEU A 82 -2.79 1.04 -4.69
C LEU A 82 -3.64 1.75 -5.73
N THR A 83 -3.59 3.06 -5.73
CA THR A 83 -4.12 3.85 -6.86
C THR A 83 -3.12 3.80 -8.01
N ALA A 84 -3.52 4.25 -9.18
CA ALA A 84 -2.59 4.39 -10.31
C ALA A 84 -1.42 5.30 -9.93
N LYS A 85 -1.70 6.39 -9.19
CA LYS A 85 -0.67 7.30 -8.67
C LYS A 85 0.28 6.57 -7.71
N GLY A 86 -0.26 5.76 -6.80
CA GLY A 86 0.54 5.01 -5.85
C GLY A 86 1.42 3.96 -6.52
N LYS A 87 0.89 3.29 -7.54
CA LYS A 87 1.67 2.31 -8.32
C LYS A 87 2.83 2.99 -9.03
N ALA A 88 2.60 4.12 -9.68
CA ALA A 88 3.65 4.86 -10.36
C ALA A 88 4.71 5.35 -9.38
N ALA A 89 4.29 5.87 -8.22
CA ALA A 89 5.21 6.34 -7.18
C ALA A 89 6.04 5.18 -6.63
N PHE A 90 5.42 4.03 -6.39
CA PHE A 90 6.12 2.83 -5.90
C PHE A 90 7.17 2.37 -6.91
N ASP A 91 6.82 2.27 -8.18
CA ASP A 91 7.73 1.82 -9.22
C ASP A 91 8.94 2.76 -9.34
N SER A 92 8.70 4.06 -9.28
CA SER A 92 9.76 5.08 -9.35
C SER A 92 10.68 5.00 -8.13
N HIS A 93 10.11 4.86 -6.94
CA HIS A 93 10.88 4.75 -5.70
C HIS A 93 11.72 3.48 -5.68
N LEU A 94 11.15 2.35 -6.10
CA LEU A 94 11.86 1.08 -6.20
C LEU A 94 13.02 1.18 -7.18
N ALA A 95 12.82 1.82 -8.33
CA ALA A 95 13.88 2.03 -9.31
C ALA A 95 15.01 2.86 -8.71
N ALA A 96 14.69 3.91 -7.93
CA ALA A 96 15.70 4.73 -7.26
C ALA A 96 16.51 3.91 -6.24
N LEU A 97 15.84 3.03 -5.48
CA LEU A 97 16.52 2.15 -4.52
C LEU A 97 17.47 1.20 -5.24
N LYS A 98 17.04 0.62 -6.36
CA LYS A 98 17.88 -0.28 -7.15
C LYS A 98 19.11 0.43 -7.70
N THR A 99 18.96 1.66 -8.17
CA THR A 99 20.06 2.48 -8.65
C THR A 99 21.07 2.74 -7.53
N LEU A 100 20.58 3.09 -6.32
CA LEU A 100 21.44 3.30 -5.16
C LEU A 100 22.20 2.03 -4.79
N ALA A 101 21.61 0.86 -5.00
CA ALA A 101 22.24 -0.42 -4.73
C ALA A 101 23.16 -0.89 -5.85
N GLY A 102 23.34 -0.09 -6.91
CA GLY A 102 24.17 -0.45 -8.05
C GLY A 102 23.51 -1.38 -9.05
N GLN A 103 22.19 -1.52 -8.99
CA GLN A 103 21.39 -2.33 -9.91
C GLN A 103 20.64 -1.41 -10.87
N GLU A 104 20.72 -1.70 -12.13
CA GLU A 104 20.04 -0.91 -13.15
C GLU A 104 18.86 -1.62 -13.80
#